data_0ce32e41e210f586005265c0315793cc
#
_entry.id   0ce32e41e210f586005265c0315793cc
#
_cell.length_a   1.000
_cell.length_b   1.000
_cell.length_c   1.000
_cell.angle_alpha   90.00
_cell.angle_beta   90.00
_cell.angle_gamma   90.00
#
_symmetry.space_group_name_H-M   'P 1'
#
loop_
_entity.id
_entity.type
_entity.pdbx_description
1 polymer ?
#
loop_
_entity_poly.entity_id
_entity_poly.type
_entity_poly.pdbx_seq_one_letter_code
_entity_poly.pdbx_strand_id
1 'polypeptide(L)'
;MTLAELDAALVDCRVCPRLVAWRERVAVEKRAAYRDETYWGRPVPGFGPPDAALLIVGLAPAAHGGNRTGRMFTGDRSGDVLYAALHAVGLANQPTSTHPGDGLELRGTRITAPVHCAPPDNKPTPAERDACARWLRAELALLTPRAVVVLGAFGWQALLPVLAGAGWAVPRPRPRFGHGAHVLLPGENGALHLFGSYHVSQQNTFTGRLTPAMLEDVLRAAASAAGLDQQAN
;
A
#
# COMPACT_ATOMS: atom_id res chain seq x y z
N MET A 1 5.25 -15.57 -14.81
CA MET A 1 5.31 -15.26 -13.36
C MET A 1 3.94 -14.74 -12.96
N THR A 2 3.31 -15.33 -11.97
CA THR A 2 2.05 -14.91 -11.37
C THR A 2 2.32 -13.96 -10.18
N LEU A 3 1.27 -13.28 -9.66
CA LEU A 3 1.41 -12.48 -8.43
C LEU A 3 1.83 -13.33 -7.22
N ALA A 4 1.33 -14.55 -7.10
CA ALA A 4 1.72 -15.46 -6.03
C ALA A 4 3.21 -15.83 -6.11
N GLU A 5 3.75 -16.08 -7.30
CA GLU A 5 5.18 -16.33 -7.50
C GLU A 5 6.02 -15.07 -7.22
N LEU A 6 5.52 -13.88 -7.59
CA LEU A 6 6.15 -12.61 -7.26
C LEU A 6 6.21 -12.38 -5.75
N ASP A 7 5.09 -12.57 -5.05
CA ASP A 7 4.99 -12.43 -3.60
C ASP A 7 5.91 -13.43 -2.88
N ALA A 8 5.98 -14.68 -3.35
CA ALA A 8 6.90 -15.69 -2.83
C ALA A 8 8.38 -15.30 -3.00
N ALA A 9 8.76 -14.76 -4.16
CA ALA A 9 10.13 -14.30 -4.40
C ALA A 9 10.47 -13.04 -3.59
N LEU A 10 9.48 -12.13 -3.39
CA LEU A 10 9.65 -10.91 -2.62
C LEU A 10 9.98 -11.19 -1.16
N VAL A 11 9.30 -12.14 -0.52
CA VAL A 11 9.49 -12.42 0.91
C VAL A 11 10.90 -12.90 1.28
N ASP A 12 11.67 -13.36 0.31
CA ASP A 12 13.08 -13.77 0.48
C ASP A 12 14.09 -12.66 0.15
N CYS A 13 13.61 -11.45 -0.21
CA CYS A 13 14.47 -10.35 -0.59
C CYS A 13 15.34 -9.84 0.58
N ARG A 14 16.66 -9.71 0.33
CA ARG A 14 17.67 -9.23 1.30
C ARG A 14 18.57 -8.12 0.72
N VAL A 15 18.12 -7.40 -0.30
CA VAL A 15 18.95 -6.45 -1.06
C VAL A 15 19.34 -5.21 -0.24
N CYS A 16 18.54 -4.80 0.75
CA CYS A 16 18.76 -3.59 1.55
C CYS A 16 19.30 -3.95 2.94
N PRO A 17 20.63 -3.95 3.19
CA PRO A 17 21.21 -4.45 4.45
C PRO A 17 20.67 -3.75 5.70
N ARG A 18 20.47 -2.41 5.65
CA ARG A 18 19.92 -1.63 6.77
C ARG A 18 18.49 -2.07 7.12
N LEU A 19 17.64 -2.28 6.11
CA LEU A 19 16.26 -2.72 6.31
C LEU A 19 16.20 -4.17 6.80
N VAL A 20 17.05 -5.05 6.26
CA VAL A 20 17.16 -6.44 6.72
C VAL A 20 17.55 -6.48 8.20
N ALA A 21 18.64 -5.80 8.57
CA ALA A 21 19.10 -5.75 9.96
C ALA A 21 18.01 -5.19 10.90
N TRP A 22 17.31 -4.13 10.48
CA TRP A 22 16.28 -3.51 11.30
C TRP A 22 15.06 -4.41 11.49
N ARG A 23 14.46 -4.93 10.41
CA ARG A 23 13.25 -5.75 10.49
C ARG A 23 13.46 -7.03 11.30
N GLU A 24 14.63 -7.67 11.13
CA GLU A 24 15.00 -8.89 11.85
C GLU A 24 15.29 -8.60 13.35
N ARG A 25 16.01 -7.51 13.65
CA ARG A 25 16.22 -7.07 15.03
C ARG A 25 14.89 -6.79 15.74
N VAL A 26 13.98 -6.04 15.11
CA VAL A 26 12.65 -5.77 15.66
C VAL A 26 11.86 -7.06 15.90
N ALA A 27 12.01 -8.06 15.03
CA ALA A 27 11.34 -9.35 15.20
C ALA A 27 11.88 -10.16 16.40
N VAL A 28 13.14 -9.95 16.79
CA VAL A 28 13.77 -10.57 17.97
C VAL A 28 13.46 -9.77 19.25
N GLU A 29 13.73 -8.47 19.23
CA GLU A 29 13.58 -7.59 20.41
C GLU A 29 12.09 -7.39 20.78
N LYS A 30 11.21 -7.32 19.80
CA LYS A 30 9.77 -7.16 19.91
C LYS A 30 9.37 -5.91 20.72
N ARG A 31 8.10 -5.58 20.75
CA ARG A 31 7.51 -4.64 21.68
C ARG A 31 6.92 -5.39 22.86
N ALA A 32 6.99 -4.85 24.07
CA ALA A 32 6.48 -5.51 25.28
C ALA A 32 5.05 -6.03 25.15
N ALA A 33 4.16 -5.26 24.49
CA ALA A 33 2.77 -5.64 24.25
C ALA A 33 2.60 -6.87 23.31
N TYR A 34 3.64 -7.25 22.58
CA TYR A 34 3.62 -8.35 21.59
C TYR A 34 4.75 -9.36 21.83
N ARG A 35 5.26 -9.44 23.06
CA ARG A 35 6.43 -10.29 23.39
C ARG A 35 6.20 -11.77 23.10
N ASP A 36 4.96 -12.22 23.25
CA ASP A 36 4.57 -13.62 23.10
C ASP A 36 4.14 -13.98 21.66
N GLU A 37 4.07 -12.98 20.76
CA GLU A 37 3.74 -13.19 19.36
C GLU A 37 4.97 -13.56 18.54
N THR A 38 4.78 -14.37 17.50
CA THR A 38 5.81 -14.60 16.47
C THR A 38 5.73 -13.50 15.43
N TYR A 39 6.81 -12.74 15.27
CA TYR A 39 6.91 -11.73 14.24
C TYR A 39 7.27 -12.37 12.90
N TRP A 40 6.69 -11.84 11.82
CA TRP A 40 7.02 -12.19 10.45
C TRP A 40 8.48 -11.88 10.11
N GLY A 41 8.97 -10.66 10.39
CA GLY A 41 10.38 -10.23 10.26
C GLY A 41 10.95 -10.27 8.84
N ARG A 42 10.12 -10.40 7.81
CA ARG A 42 10.48 -10.53 6.39
C ARG A 42 9.85 -9.40 5.57
N PRO A 43 10.19 -9.23 4.27
CA PRO A 43 9.43 -8.35 3.40
C PRO A 43 7.95 -8.70 3.42
N VAL A 44 7.09 -7.70 3.40
CA VAL A 44 5.63 -7.90 3.41
C VAL A 44 5.12 -7.81 1.98
N PRO A 45 4.50 -8.88 1.45
CA PRO A 45 3.95 -8.87 0.10
C PRO A 45 2.73 -7.96 -0.03
N GLY A 46 2.26 -7.73 -1.24
CA GLY A 46 0.98 -7.09 -1.48
C GLY A 46 -0.19 -7.93 -0.95
N PHE A 47 -1.33 -7.29 -0.68
CA PHE A 47 -2.51 -7.94 -0.14
C PHE A 47 -3.76 -7.59 -0.96
N GLY A 48 -4.49 -8.60 -1.40
CA GLY A 48 -5.71 -8.47 -2.21
C GLY A 48 -5.68 -9.37 -3.44
N PRO A 49 -6.79 -9.45 -4.19
CA PRO A 49 -6.96 -10.34 -5.32
C PRO A 49 -6.00 -10.02 -6.48
N PRO A 50 -5.68 -11.01 -7.33
CA PRO A 50 -4.75 -10.83 -8.44
C PRO A 50 -5.31 -10.05 -9.63
N ASP A 51 -6.61 -9.87 -9.70
CA ASP A 51 -7.35 -9.15 -10.75
C ASP A 51 -7.85 -7.78 -10.27
N ALA A 52 -7.22 -7.21 -9.25
CA ALA A 52 -7.61 -5.95 -8.66
C ALA A 52 -7.59 -4.79 -9.67
N ALA A 53 -8.73 -4.13 -9.84
CA ALA A 53 -8.89 -2.94 -10.66
C ALA A 53 -8.46 -1.65 -9.93
N LEU A 54 -8.42 -1.67 -8.60
CA LEU A 54 -7.95 -0.59 -7.73
C LEU A 54 -6.68 -1.03 -6.97
N LEU A 55 -5.61 -0.23 -7.08
CA LEU A 55 -4.39 -0.42 -6.31
C LEU A 55 -4.25 0.68 -5.26
N ILE A 56 -3.95 0.31 -4.02
CA ILE A 56 -3.63 1.26 -2.95
C ILE A 56 -2.13 1.15 -2.64
N VAL A 57 -1.44 2.28 -2.72
CA VAL A 57 0.01 2.35 -2.52
C VAL A 57 0.31 3.11 -1.23
N GLY A 58 0.85 2.41 -0.23
CA GLY A 58 1.26 2.99 1.05
C GLY A 58 2.65 3.60 1.03
N LEU A 59 3.36 3.51 2.16
CA LEU A 59 4.75 3.93 2.33
C LEU A 59 5.67 2.71 2.48
N ALA A 60 5.52 1.99 3.56
CA ALA A 60 6.26 0.80 3.96
C ALA A 60 5.56 0.12 5.14
N PRO A 61 5.82 -1.17 5.42
CA PRO A 61 5.30 -1.84 6.61
C PRO A 61 5.77 -1.17 7.90
N ALA A 62 4.88 -1.02 8.86
CA ALA A 62 5.25 -0.58 10.21
C ALA A 62 5.98 -1.70 10.97
N ALA A 63 6.94 -1.32 11.84
CA ALA A 63 7.78 -2.25 12.59
C ALA A 63 6.97 -3.24 13.46
N HIS A 64 5.89 -2.79 14.08
CA HIS A 64 5.01 -3.58 14.94
C HIS A 64 3.61 -3.83 14.34
N GLY A 65 3.39 -3.44 13.07
CA GLY A 65 2.24 -3.75 12.23
C GLY A 65 2.60 -4.81 11.20
N GLY A 66 2.75 -4.44 9.92
CA GLY A 66 3.05 -5.36 8.83
C GLY A 66 4.31 -6.21 9.03
N ASN A 67 5.39 -5.66 9.63
CA ASN A 67 6.58 -6.46 9.95
C ASN A 67 6.35 -7.51 11.06
N ARG A 68 5.35 -7.29 11.92
CA ARG A 68 4.91 -8.27 12.90
C ARG A 68 4.00 -9.33 12.27
N THR A 69 3.01 -8.89 11.52
CA THR A 69 1.91 -9.75 11.07
C THR A 69 2.14 -10.41 9.71
N GLY A 70 3.01 -9.86 8.85
CA GLY A 70 3.22 -10.33 7.48
C GLY A 70 2.17 -9.84 6.47
N ARG A 71 1.21 -8.98 6.87
CA ARG A 71 0.20 -8.41 5.97
C ARG A 71 0.22 -6.88 6.02
N MET A 72 0.07 -6.24 4.86
CA MET A 72 0.04 -4.77 4.75
C MET A 72 -1.04 -4.16 5.65
N PHE A 73 -0.71 -3.07 6.35
CA PHE A 73 -1.61 -2.32 7.22
C PHE A 73 -2.35 -3.18 8.26
N THR A 74 -1.72 -4.23 8.79
CA THR A 74 -2.37 -5.16 9.71
C THR A 74 -1.78 -5.08 11.11
N GLY A 75 -2.66 -4.97 12.11
CA GLY A 75 -2.29 -4.97 13.53
C GLY A 75 -1.65 -3.67 14.02
N ASP A 76 -1.95 -2.54 13.38
CA ASP A 76 -1.56 -1.20 13.80
C ASP A 76 -2.65 -0.17 13.52
N ARG A 77 -2.52 1.03 14.12
CA ARG A 77 -3.52 2.11 14.00
C ARG A 77 -3.74 2.62 12.58
N SER A 78 -2.73 2.54 11.72
CA SER A 78 -2.89 2.93 10.31
C SER A 78 -3.79 1.94 9.57
N GLY A 79 -3.67 0.67 9.91
CA GLY A 79 -4.55 -0.39 9.43
C GLY A 79 -5.98 -0.22 9.91
N ASP A 80 -6.19 0.10 11.21
CA ASP A 80 -7.53 0.34 11.75
C ASP A 80 -8.27 1.41 10.94
N VAL A 81 -7.58 2.52 10.63
CA VAL A 81 -8.17 3.63 9.85
C VAL A 81 -8.44 3.24 8.40
N LEU A 82 -7.47 2.58 7.75
CA LEU A 82 -7.60 2.21 6.34
C LEU A 82 -8.70 1.19 6.11
N TYR A 83 -8.71 0.10 6.88
CA TYR A 83 -9.70 -0.97 6.68
C TYR A 83 -11.10 -0.58 7.11
N ALA A 84 -11.24 0.27 8.14
CA ALA A 84 -12.55 0.85 8.47
C ALA A 84 -13.13 1.67 7.29
N ALA A 85 -12.30 2.50 6.65
CA ALA A 85 -12.71 3.27 5.48
C ALA A 85 -12.99 2.38 4.26
N LEU A 86 -12.16 1.36 4.00
CA LEU A 86 -12.40 0.39 2.91
C LEU A 86 -13.71 -0.38 3.09
N HIS A 87 -14.01 -0.79 4.33
CA HIS A 87 -15.28 -1.44 4.65
C HIS A 87 -16.47 -0.48 4.45
N ALA A 88 -16.35 0.76 4.92
CA ALA A 88 -17.41 1.77 4.79
C ALA A 88 -17.76 2.09 3.31
N VAL A 89 -16.81 1.90 2.39
CA VAL A 89 -17.03 2.10 0.95
C VAL A 89 -17.22 0.78 0.16
N GLY A 90 -17.39 -0.36 0.85
CA GLY A 90 -17.69 -1.66 0.25
C GLY A 90 -16.49 -2.40 -0.37
N LEU A 91 -15.26 -1.92 -0.18
CA LEU A 91 -14.02 -2.52 -0.73
C LEU A 91 -13.38 -3.58 0.18
N ALA A 92 -13.89 -3.77 1.40
CA ALA A 92 -13.49 -4.82 2.32
C ALA A 92 -14.73 -5.48 2.94
N ASN A 93 -14.63 -6.76 3.30
CA ASN A 93 -15.72 -7.51 3.93
C ASN A 93 -15.88 -7.21 5.44
N GLN A 94 -14.85 -6.64 6.08
CA GLN A 94 -14.85 -6.29 7.51
C GLN A 94 -14.01 -5.03 7.77
N PRO A 95 -14.30 -4.27 8.86
CA PRO A 95 -13.61 -3.02 9.16
C PRO A 95 -12.27 -3.20 9.89
N THR A 96 -11.90 -4.42 10.28
CA THR A 96 -10.74 -4.72 11.12
C THR A 96 -9.71 -5.56 10.40
N SER A 97 -8.43 -5.40 10.77
CA SER A 97 -7.31 -6.18 10.26
C SER A 97 -6.31 -6.47 11.38
N THR A 98 -6.42 -7.64 11.99
CA THR A 98 -5.66 -8.01 13.19
C THR A 98 -4.51 -8.97 12.92
N HIS A 99 -4.73 -9.98 12.07
CA HIS A 99 -3.72 -10.98 11.68
C HIS A 99 -4.08 -11.61 10.31
N PRO A 100 -3.16 -12.31 9.60
CA PRO A 100 -3.41 -12.83 8.25
C PRO A 100 -4.56 -13.82 8.12
N GLY A 101 -4.91 -14.52 9.21
CA GLY A 101 -6.01 -15.50 9.23
C GLY A 101 -7.33 -14.98 9.82
N ASP A 102 -7.56 -13.67 9.86
CA ASP A 102 -8.75 -13.05 10.48
C ASP A 102 -9.99 -12.99 9.56
N GLY A 103 -9.92 -13.57 8.38
CA GLY A 103 -11.03 -13.61 7.42
C GLY A 103 -11.20 -12.32 6.59
N LEU A 104 -10.30 -11.35 6.72
CA LEU A 104 -10.35 -10.12 5.92
C LEU A 104 -10.11 -10.43 4.44
N GLU A 105 -11.04 -9.96 3.61
CA GLU A 105 -10.96 -10.02 2.16
C GLU A 105 -11.20 -8.63 1.54
N LEU A 106 -10.44 -8.33 0.49
CA LEU A 106 -10.60 -7.12 -0.31
C LEU A 106 -11.34 -7.43 -1.62
N ARG A 107 -12.22 -6.52 -2.02
CA ARG A 107 -13.02 -6.63 -3.24
C ARG A 107 -12.44 -5.75 -4.34
N GLY A 108 -11.98 -6.36 -5.43
CA GLY A 108 -11.42 -5.65 -6.59
C GLY A 108 -10.26 -4.70 -6.27
N THR A 109 -9.72 -4.79 -5.07
CA THR A 109 -8.73 -3.86 -4.50
C THR A 109 -7.51 -4.64 -4.01
N ARG A 110 -6.29 -4.14 -4.31
CA ARG A 110 -5.03 -4.66 -3.78
C ARG A 110 -4.25 -3.54 -3.10
N ILE A 111 -3.55 -3.86 -2.02
CA ILE A 111 -2.72 -2.93 -1.26
C ILE A 111 -1.27 -3.33 -1.40
N THR A 112 -0.41 -2.38 -1.71
CA THR A 112 1.04 -2.55 -1.81
C THR A 112 1.80 -1.34 -1.25
N ALA A 113 3.12 -1.36 -1.33
CA ALA A 113 3.97 -0.25 -0.91
C ALA A 113 5.23 -0.16 -1.79
N PRO A 114 5.82 1.04 -1.97
CA PRO A 114 7.07 1.20 -2.70
C PRO A 114 8.27 0.60 -1.98
N VAL A 115 8.16 0.33 -0.67
CA VAL A 115 9.16 -0.37 0.14
C VAL A 115 8.46 -1.47 0.95
N HIS A 116 8.91 -2.70 0.78
CA HIS A 116 8.27 -3.89 1.38
C HIS A 116 8.87 -4.34 2.72
N CYS A 117 9.89 -3.65 3.22
CA CYS A 117 10.49 -3.89 4.53
C CYS A 117 10.22 -2.73 5.47
N ALA A 118 9.98 -3.00 6.75
CA ALA A 118 9.88 -1.96 7.77
C ALA A 118 11.20 -1.16 7.85
N PRO A 119 11.18 0.16 7.69
CA PRO A 119 12.37 0.99 7.87
C PRO A 119 12.43 1.53 9.30
N PRO A 120 13.64 1.87 9.82
CA PRO A 120 13.75 2.66 11.05
C PRO A 120 12.94 3.96 10.93
N ASP A 121 12.22 4.32 11.99
CA ASP A 121 11.42 5.55 12.11
C ASP A 121 10.38 5.75 10.97
N ASN A 122 9.99 4.67 10.31
CA ASN A 122 9.15 4.71 9.10
C ASN A 122 9.75 5.58 7.98
N LYS A 123 11.08 5.67 7.89
CA LYS A 123 11.82 6.50 6.93
C LYS A 123 12.76 5.64 6.07
N PRO A 124 12.27 5.09 4.95
CA PRO A 124 13.16 4.47 3.96
C PRO A 124 14.03 5.53 3.27
N THR A 125 15.25 5.16 2.92
CA THR A 125 16.13 6.03 2.13
C THR A 125 15.73 6.03 0.65
N PRO A 126 16.15 7.05 -0.15
CA PRO A 126 15.96 7.02 -1.59
C PRO A 126 16.57 5.78 -2.26
N ALA A 127 17.75 5.35 -1.82
CA ALA A 127 18.41 4.15 -2.37
C ALA A 127 17.61 2.87 -2.09
N GLU A 128 17.01 2.73 -0.91
CA GLU A 128 16.15 1.60 -0.55
C GLU A 128 14.85 1.60 -1.35
N ARG A 129 14.23 2.78 -1.54
CA ARG A 129 13.07 2.95 -2.41
C ARG A 129 13.39 2.51 -3.84
N ASP A 130 14.52 2.98 -4.38
CA ASP A 130 14.91 2.71 -5.77
C ASP A 130 15.28 1.23 -5.98
N ALA A 131 15.96 0.62 -5.02
CA ALA A 131 16.25 -0.82 -5.02
C ALA A 131 14.97 -1.67 -4.90
N CYS A 132 13.97 -1.21 -4.13
CA CYS A 132 12.69 -1.91 -3.93
C CYS A 132 11.73 -1.71 -5.11
N ALA A 133 11.87 -0.66 -5.92
CA ALA A 133 11.00 -0.32 -7.04
C ALA A 133 10.82 -1.43 -8.07
N ARG A 134 11.76 -2.40 -8.15
CA ARG A 134 11.66 -3.57 -9.02
C ARG A 134 10.43 -4.43 -8.72
N TRP A 135 10.04 -4.52 -7.44
CA TRP A 135 8.88 -5.30 -7.02
C TRP A 135 7.58 -4.63 -7.43
N LEU A 136 7.48 -3.31 -7.21
CA LEU A 136 6.33 -2.54 -7.64
C LEU A 136 6.18 -2.51 -9.18
N ARG A 137 7.30 -2.47 -9.94
CA ARG A 137 7.26 -2.61 -11.41
C ARG A 137 6.74 -3.97 -11.84
N ALA A 138 7.23 -5.04 -11.22
CA ALA A 138 6.79 -6.40 -11.52
C ALA A 138 5.31 -6.61 -11.17
N GLU A 139 4.86 -6.07 -10.04
CA GLU A 139 3.46 -6.10 -9.62
C GLU A 139 2.55 -5.36 -10.62
N LEU A 140 2.93 -4.15 -11.03
CA LEU A 140 2.18 -3.38 -12.04
C LEU A 140 2.17 -4.04 -13.44
N ALA A 141 3.19 -4.82 -13.78
CA ALA A 141 3.21 -5.58 -15.04
C ALA A 141 2.26 -6.80 -15.01
N LEU A 142 1.88 -7.28 -13.82
CA LEU A 142 0.95 -8.39 -13.62
C LEU A 142 -0.48 -7.94 -13.35
N LEU A 143 -0.64 -6.69 -12.89
CA LEU A 143 -1.92 -6.05 -12.64
C LEU A 143 -2.27 -5.11 -13.79
N THR A 144 -3.55 -4.97 -14.06
CA THR A 144 -4.09 -3.95 -14.98
C THR A 144 -5.00 -2.98 -14.22
N PRO A 145 -4.48 -2.22 -13.26
CA PRO A 145 -5.31 -1.34 -12.45
C PRO A 145 -5.90 -0.21 -13.31
N ARG A 146 -7.17 0.11 -13.08
CA ARG A 146 -7.83 1.28 -13.69
C ARG A 146 -7.69 2.52 -12.81
N ALA A 147 -7.51 2.31 -11.50
CA ALA A 147 -7.28 3.39 -10.55
C ALA A 147 -6.19 3.02 -9.53
N VAL A 148 -5.46 4.04 -9.08
CA VAL A 148 -4.48 3.93 -7.99
C VAL A 148 -4.75 5.03 -6.96
N VAL A 149 -4.84 4.67 -5.69
CA VAL A 149 -4.83 5.61 -4.55
C VAL A 149 -3.47 5.56 -3.88
N VAL A 150 -2.81 6.71 -3.77
CA VAL A 150 -1.50 6.82 -3.10
C VAL A 150 -1.65 7.51 -1.76
N LEU A 151 -1.23 6.82 -0.70
CA LEU A 151 -1.29 7.31 0.68
C LEU A 151 0.01 8.05 1.04
N GLY A 152 0.02 9.36 0.84
CA GLY A 152 1.12 10.25 1.22
C GLY A 152 2.12 10.57 0.10
N ALA A 153 2.86 11.66 0.31
CA ALA A 153 3.77 12.22 -0.69
C ALA A 153 4.94 11.29 -1.05
N PHE A 154 5.41 10.47 -0.11
CA PHE A 154 6.50 9.53 -0.37
C PHE A 154 6.09 8.48 -1.42
N GLY A 155 4.92 7.85 -1.24
CA GLY A 155 4.37 6.89 -2.20
C GLY A 155 4.14 7.55 -3.57
N TRP A 156 3.62 8.78 -3.59
CA TRP A 156 3.40 9.54 -4.81
C TRP A 156 4.69 9.74 -5.61
N GLN A 157 5.75 10.22 -4.94
CA GLN A 157 7.05 10.45 -5.58
C GLN A 157 7.70 9.14 -6.04
N ALA A 158 7.53 8.06 -5.29
CA ALA A 158 8.07 6.74 -5.63
C ALA A 158 7.34 6.11 -6.83
N LEU A 159 6.02 6.28 -6.91
CA LEU A 159 5.20 5.63 -7.93
C LEU A 159 5.31 6.29 -9.31
N LEU A 160 5.37 7.62 -9.39
CA LEU A 160 5.37 8.33 -10.69
C LEU A 160 6.45 7.86 -11.67
N PRO A 161 7.74 7.67 -11.28
CA PRO A 161 8.73 7.13 -12.20
C PRO A 161 8.49 5.66 -12.57
N VAL A 162 7.84 4.90 -11.70
CA VAL A 162 7.46 3.50 -11.98
C VAL A 162 6.36 3.46 -13.03
N LEU A 163 5.33 4.29 -12.90
CA LEU A 163 4.25 4.42 -13.88
C LEU A 163 4.77 4.88 -15.25
N ALA A 164 5.66 5.89 -15.26
CA ALA A 164 6.29 6.34 -16.51
C ALA A 164 7.09 5.22 -17.20
N GLY A 165 7.82 4.41 -16.42
CA GLY A 165 8.57 3.26 -16.94
C GLY A 165 7.69 2.08 -17.36
N ALA A 166 6.43 2.05 -16.92
CA ALA A 166 5.44 1.03 -17.28
C ALA A 166 4.51 1.49 -18.44
N GLY A 167 4.80 2.63 -19.09
CA GLY A 167 4.12 3.07 -20.32
C GLY A 167 2.99 4.09 -20.11
N TRP A 168 2.75 4.55 -18.87
CA TRP A 168 1.79 5.65 -18.66
C TRP A 168 2.43 7.02 -18.89
N ALA A 169 1.71 7.92 -19.58
CA ALA A 169 2.18 9.27 -19.91
C ALA A 169 2.12 10.19 -18.67
N VAL A 170 3.18 10.15 -17.87
CA VAL A 170 3.30 11.03 -16.70
C VAL A 170 3.68 12.45 -17.15
N PRO A 171 2.87 13.49 -16.84
CA PRO A 171 3.15 14.87 -17.26
C PRO A 171 4.49 15.42 -16.76
N ARG A 172 5.02 16.39 -17.52
CA ARG A 172 6.16 17.21 -17.11
C ARG A 172 5.77 18.69 -17.14
N PRO A 173 5.86 19.41 -16.01
CA PRO A 173 6.35 18.97 -14.68
C PRO A 173 5.47 17.88 -14.06
N ARG A 174 6.07 17.04 -13.21
CA ARG A 174 5.34 15.96 -12.53
C ARG A 174 4.19 16.52 -11.69
N PRO A 175 3.03 15.83 -11.66
CA PRO A 175 1.89 16.25 -10.85
C PRO A 175 2.28 16.36 -9.38
N ARG A 176 1.84 17.45 -8.73
CA ARG A 176 2.09 17.67 -7.31
C ARG A 176 1.17 16.78 -6.47
N PHE A 177 1.72 16.24 -5.39
CA PHE A 177 0.92 15.52 -4.39
C PHE A 177 -0.01 16.48 -3.65
N GLY A 178 -1.25 16.06 -3.44
CA GLY A 178 -2.24 16.70 -2.58
C GLY A 178 -3.30 15.68 -2.15
N HIS A 179 -3.95 15.93 -1.01
CA HIS A 179 -5.15 15.17 -0.66
C HIS A 179 -6.28 15.54 -1.64
N GLY A 180 -6.98 14.54 -2.17
CA GLY A 180 -8.00 14.76 -3.22
C GLY A 180 -7.43 15.05 -4.61
N ALA A 181 -6.09 15.10 -4.78
CA ALA A 181 -5.51 15.24 -6.11
C ALA A 181 -5.95 14.06 -6.99
N HIS A 182 -6.37 14.36 -8.21
CA HIS A 182 -6.74 13.39 -9.22
C HIS A 182 -6.04 13.72 -10.54
N VAL A 183 -5.35 12.75 -11.12
CA VAL A 183 -4.64 12.88 -12.39
C VAL A 183 -5.01 11.71 -13.28
N LEU A 184 -5.39 12.00 -14.52
CA LEU A 184 -5.58 10.97 -15.54
C LEU A 184 -4.27 10.80 -16.31
N LEU A 185 -3.75 9.59 -16.32
CA LEU A 185 -2.52 9.22 -17.01
C LEU A 185 -2.86 8.34 -18.22
N PRO A 186 -2.78 8.85 -19.46
CA PRO A 186 -2.95 8.03 -20.65
C PRO A 186 -1.91 6.92 -20.72
N GLY A 187 -2.31 5.75 -21.22
CA GLY A 187 -1.43 4.59 -21.44
C GLY A 187 -1.92 3.75 -22.61
N GLU A 188 -1.09 2.86 -23.11
CA GLU A 188 -1.41 2.01 -24.29
C GLU A 188 -2.63 1.11 -24.03
N ASN A 189 -2.80 0.62 -22.80
CA ASN A 189 -3.90 -0.25 -22.40
C ASN A 189 -5.06 0.49 -21.72
N GLY A 190 -5.17 1.80 -21.94
CA GLY A 190 -6.18 2.66 -21.33
C GLY A 190 -5.59 3.66 -20.35
N ALA A 191 -6.44 4.58 -19.91
CA ALA A 191 -6.03 5.61 -18.97
C ALA A 191 -6.08 5.08 -17.53
N LEU A 192 -5.07 5.48 -16.71
CA LEU A 192 -5.01 5.21 -15.29
C LEU A 192 -5.45 6.45 -14.50
N HIS A 193 -6.39 6.27 -13.60
CA HIS A 193 -6.80 7.30 -12.64
C HIS A 193 -5.90 7.27 -11.40
N LEU A 194 -5.09 8.30 -11.19
CA LEU A 194 -4.19 8.42 -10.04
C LEU A 194 -4.76 9.40 -9.02
N PHE A 195 -5.05 8.92 -7.81
CA PHE A 195 -5.58 9.70 -6.70
C PHE A 195 -4.55 9.85 -5.58
N GLY A 196 -4.53 11.02 -4.92
CA GLY A 196 -3.72 11.29 -3.75
C GLY A 196 -4.57 11.39 -2.48
N SER A 197 -4.17 10.71 -1.41
CA SER A 197 -4.71 10.92 -0.06
C SER A 197 -3.59 11.20 0.93
N TYR A 198 -3.86 12.02 1.96
CA TYR A 198 -2.97 12.06 3.11
C TYR A 198 -2.79 10.65 3.68
N HIS A 199 -1.59 10.36 4.20
CA HIS A 199 -1.29 9.05 4.78
C HIS A 199 -2.13 8.83 6.05
N VAL A 200 -2.62 7.60 6.24
CA VAL A 200 -3.43 7.15 7.39
C VAL A 200 -2.63 7.04 8.71
N SER A 201 -1.51 7.74 8.83
CA SER A 201 -0.66 7.74 10.03
C SER A 201 -1.35 8.41 11.22
N GLN A 202 -0.98 7.99 12.43
CA GLN A 202 -1.47 8.60 13.67
C GLN A 202 -1.28 10.12 13.69
N GLN A 203 -0.14 10.62 13.15
CA GLN A 203 0.09 12.06 13.05
C GLN A 203 -1.00 12.79 12.27
N ASN A 204 -1.47 12.24 11.15
CA ASN A 204 -2.50 12.88 10.34
C ASN A 204 -3.90 12.68 10.91
N THR A 205 -4.19 11.51 11.49
CA THR A 205 -5.52 11.19 12.01
C THR A 205 -5.79 11.85 13.36
N PHE A 206 -4.82 11.89 14.28
CA PHE A 206 -5.00 12.53 15.58
C PHE A 206 -5.03 14.06 15.52
N THR A 207 -4.36 14.65 14.52
CA THR A 207 -4.39 16.12 14.31
C THR A 207 -5.60 16.57 13.50
N GLY A 208 -6.45 15.65 13.04
CA GLY A 208 -7.59 15.97 12.19
C GLY A 208 -7.21 16.37 10.75
N ARG A 209 -5.92 16.26 10.38
CA ARG A 209 -5.47 16.52 8.99
C ARG A 209 -6.08 15.54 7.98
N LEU A 210 -6.33 14.31 8.41
CA LEU A 210 -7.09 13.31 7.68
C LEU A 210 -8.24 12.83 8.56
N THR A 211 -9.47 13.08 8.14
CA THR A 211 -10.68 12.52 8.77
C THR A 211 -11.13 11.25 8.04
N PRO A 212 -11.94 10.37 8.67
CA PRO A 212 -12.54 9.21 8.00
C PRO A 212 -13.29 9.60 6.72
N ALA A 213 -14.16 10.61 6.77
CA ALA A 213 -14.93 11.08 5.61
C ALA A 213 -14.03 11.51 4.45
N MET A 214 -12.93 12.25 4.71
CA MET A 214 -11.98 12.65 3.68
C MET A 214 -11.34 11.43 2.99
N LEU A 215 -10.98 10.39 3.73
CA LEU A 215 -10.40 9.16 3.16
C LEU A 215 -11.44 8.41 2.35
N GLU A 216 -12.64 8.24 2.88
CA GLU A 216 -13.76 7.58 2.21
C GLU A 216 -14.12 8.25 0.89
N ASP A 217 -14.12 9.59 0.81
CA ASP A 217 -14.41 10.32 -0.42
C ASP A 217 -13.39 10.02 -1.52
N VAL A 218 -12.10 9.98 -1.18
CA VAL A 218 -11.05 9.58 -2.14
C VAL A 218 -11.22 8.13 -2.57
N LEU A 219 -11.54 7.22 -1.63
CA LEU A 219 -11.73 5.80 -1.94
C LEU A 219 -12.97 5.56 -2.81
N ARG A 220 -14.08 6.26 -2.56
CA ARG A 220 -15.30 6.20 -3.42
C ARG A 220 -15.00 6.68 -4.83
N ALA A 221 -14.34 7.84 -4.97
CA ALA A 221 -13.96 8.37 -6.29
C ALA A 221 -13.05 7.38 -7.05
N ALA A 222 -12.10 6.76 -6.37
CA ALA A 222 -11.20 5.78 -6.97
C ALA A 222 -11.91 4.46 -7.30
N ALA A 223 -12.84 3.99 -6.47
CA ALA A 223 -13.66 2.81 -6.71
C ALA A 223 -14.55 3.01 -7.95
N SER A 224 -15.19 4.17 -8.07
CA SER A 224 -15.98 4.53 -9.25
C SER A 224 -15.13 4.56 -10.52
N ALA A 225 -13.97 5.21 -10.49
CA ALA A 225 -13.03 5.22 -11.61
C ALA A 225 -12.49 3.82 -11.96
N ALA A 226 -12.41 2.92 -10.98
CA ALA A 226 -12.07 1.52 -11.19
C ALA A 226 -13.26 0.65 -11.64
N GLY A 227 -14.51 1.17 -11.64
CA GLY A 227 -15.74 0.46 -11.98
C GLY A 227 -16.15 -0.59 -10.92
N LEU A 228 -15.88 -0.30 -9.64
CA LEU A 228 -16.17 -1.18 -8.51
C LEU A 228 -17.47 -0.82 -7.76
N ASP A 229 -18.08 0.31 -8.05
CA ASP A 229 -19.32 0.81 -7.46
C ASP A 229 -20.57 -0.01 -7.83
N GLN A 230 -20.51 -0.85 -8.88
CA GLN A 230 -21.64 -1.69 -9.30
C GLN A 230 -21.71 -3.05 -8.59
N GLN A 231 -20.80 -3.38 -7.67
CA GLN A 231 -20.75 -4.68 -6.99
C GLN A 231 -21.37 -4.67 -5.57
N ALA A 232 -22.01 -3.59 -5.18
CA ALA A 232 -22.60 -3.39 -3.84
C ALA A 232 -24.11 -3.76 -3.77
N ASN A 233 -24.55 -4.78 -4.53
CA ASN A 233 -25.89 -5.36 -4.41
C ASN A 233 -25.80 -6.85 -4.13
#